data_cb9e2462335682e6d30f47b379a49448
#
_entry.id   cb9e2462335682e6d30f47b379a49448
#
_cell.length_a   1.000
_cell.length_b   1.000
_cell.length_c   1.000
_cell.angle_alpha   90.00
_cell.angle_beta   90.00
_cell.angle_gamma   90.00
#
_symmetry.space_group_name_H-M   'P 1'
#
loop_
_entity.id
_entity.type
_entity.pdbx_description
1 polymer ?
#
loop_
_entity_poly.entity_id
_entity_poly.type
_entity_poly.pdbx_seq_one_letter_code
_entity_poly.pdbx_strand_id
1 'polypeptide(L)'
;MPSNLENSAVAIGLEKVNFHSNLKERYTKECSNYYTIVLISHASKIMLKILQARLQEYVNWELSDVPAGFRKGREIRDQIASICWIIGKAREFKKKIYFCFIDYTKAFDCVDHNKLWNILKEMGIPDHPIGLLRNLYAGQAATAKTGNETTNWFKIGKGVHPCCILSPCLFNLYAEYIIQNAGLDDSQTLIKIAGRNVNNLRYADDTT
;
A
#
# COMPACT_ATOMS: atom_id res chain seq x y z
N MET A 1 -9.31 10.87 -30.58
CA MET A 1 -9.06 9.42 -30.70
C MET A 1 -8.63 8.85 -29.34
N PRO A 2 -9.58 8.48 -28.47
CA PRO A 2 -9.26 7.85 -27.17
C PRO A 2 -9.49 6.34 -27.12
N SER A 3 -10.04 5.71 -28.16
CA SER A 3 -10.53 4.33 -28.11
C SER A 3 -9.48 3.21 -28.13
N ASN A 4 -8.22 3.51 -28.40
CA ASN A 4 -7.19 2.47 -28.56
C ASN A 4 -6.43 2.11 -27.27
N LEU A 5 -6.53 2.93 -26.22
CA LEU A 5 -5.86 2.65 -24.93
C LEU A 5 -6.74 1.85 -23.97
N GLU A 6 -8.07 1.92 -24.10
CA GLU A 6 -8.99 1.12 -23.29
C GLU A 6 -8.91 -0.37 -23.62
N ASN A 7 -8.66 -0.70 -24.90
CA ASN A 7 -8.50 -2.09 -25.32
C ASN A 7 -7.12 -2.70 -25.02
N SER A 8 -6.12 -1.89 -24.72
CA SER A 8 -4.76 -2.39 -24.48
C SER A 8 -4.57 -2.98 -23.07
N ALA A 9 -5.39 -2.62 -22.07
CA ALA A 9 -5.34 -3.24 -20.74
C ALA A 9 -5.83 -4.71 -20.79
N VAL A 10 -6.83 -4.99 -21.63
CA VAL A 10 -7.33 -6.35 -21.89
C VAL A 10 -6.28 -7.19 -22.60
N ALA A 11 -5.49 -6.60 -23.50
CA ALA A 11 -4.45 -7.28 -24.27
C ALA A 11 -3.20 -7.66 -23.45
N ILE A 12 -3.02 -7.12 -22.23
CA ILE A 12 -1.78 -7.28 -21.45
C ILE A 12 -1.82 -8.49 -20.50
N GLY A 13 -2.93 -9.25 -20.48
CA GLY A 13 -3.03 -10.50 -19.70
C GLY A 13 -3.03 -10.30 -18.17
N LEU A 14 -3.48 -9.12 -17.70
CA LEU A 14 -3.64 -8.83 -16.28
C LEU A 14 -4.97 -9.34 -15.70
N GLU A 15 -5.87 -9.80 -16.56
CA GLU A 15 -7.17 -10.36 -16.14
C GLU A 15 -7.02 -11.69 -15.38
N LYS A 16 -5.98 -12.46 -15.70
CA LYS A 16 -5.74 -13.77 -15.09
C LYS A 16 -4.44 -13.76 -14.29
N VAL A 17 -4.58 -13.92 -13.00
CA VAL A 17 -3.45 -13.88 -12.06
C VAL A 17 -3.25 -15.26 -11.46
N ASN A 18 -2.04 -15.78 -11.57
CA ASN A 18 -1.65 -17.03 -10.91
C ASN A 18 -1.01 -16.70 -9.56
N PHE A 19 -1.64 -17.14 -8.49
CA PHE A 19 -1.07 -17.08 -7.16
C PHE A 19 -0.25 -18.33 -6.89
N HIS A 20 0.99 -18.15 -6.50
CA HIS A 20 1.79 -19.20 -5.87
C HIS A 20 1.77 -18.96 -4.37
N SER A 21 1.34 -19.97 -3.63
CA SER A 21 1.33 -19.89 -2.16
C SER A 21 2.63 -20.43 -1.61
N ASN A 22 3.34 -19.61 -0.84
CA ASN A 22 4.48 -20.02 -0.04
C ASN A 22 4.11 -20.08 1.44
N LEU A 23 4.60 -21.10 2.12
CA LEU A 23 4.33 -21.32 3.55
C LEU A 23 5.11 -20.30 4.38
N LYS A 24 4.42 -19.58 5.28
CA LYS A 24 5.05 -18.68 6.29
C LYS A 24 5.57 -19.45 7.50
N GLU A 25 4.83 -20.48 7.92
CA GLU A 25 5.09 -21.23 9.15
C GLU A 25 4.92 -22.73 8.93
N ARG A 26 5.42 -23.54 9.87
CA ARG A 26 5.41 -25.01 9.78
C ARG A 26 4.02 -25.68 9.70
N TYR A 27 2.95 -24.96 10.01
CA TYR A 27 1.58 -25.52 10.01
C TYR A 27 0.91 -25.34 8.66
N THR A 28 0.82 -26.41 7.87
CA THR A 28 0.31 -26.43 6.49
C THR A 28 -1.21 -26.41 6.36
N LYS A 29 -1.96 -26.56 7.47
CA LYS A 29 -3.42 -26.74 7.44
C LYS A 29 -4.24 -25.45 7.40
N GLU A 30 -3.64 -24.31 7.70
CA GLU A 30 -4.35 -23.03 7.76
C GLU A 30 -3.96 -22.12 6.60
N CYS A 31 -4.95 -21.60 5.88
CA CYS A 31 -4.73 -20.66 4.76
C CYS A 31 -4.05 -19.35 5.21
N SER A 32 -4.20 -18.96 6.48
CA SER A 32 -3.55 -17.79 7.07
C SER A 32 -2.03 -17.88 7.08
N ASN A 33 -1.49 -19.10 7.09
CA ASN A 33 -0.05 -19.37 7.13
C ASN A 33 0.62 -19.31 5.75
N TYR A 34 -0.15 -18.98 4.71
CA TYR A 34 0.38 -18.82 3.37
C TYR A 34 0.39 -17.35 2.97
N TYR A 35 1.44 -16.94 2.28
CA TYR A 35 1.47 -15.68 1.55
C TYR A 35 1.42 -15.94 0.05
N THR A 36 0.75 -15.09 -0.66
CA THR A 36 0.55 -15.21 -2.11
C THR A 36 1.65 -14.46 -2.87
N ILE A 37 2.25 -15.12 -3.84
CA ILE A 37 3.14 -14.49 -4.82
C ILE A 37 2.40 -14.40 -6.14
N VAL A 38 2.36 -13.20 -6.69
CA VAL A 38 1.72 -12.92 -7.97
C VAL A 38 2.74 -12.99 -9.09
N LEU A 39 2.50 -13.83 -10.08
CA LEU A 39 3.32 -13.88 -11.29
C LEU A 39 2.68 -13.01 -12.37
N ILE A 40 3.38 -11.95 -12.75
CA ILE A 40 2.96 -10.98 -13.75
C ILE A 40 3.88 -11.06 -14.96
N SER A 41 3.33 -10.94 -16.17
CA SER A 41 4.10 -10.95 -17.41
C SER A 41 5.09 -9.77 -17.46
N HIS A 42 6.16 -9.90 -18.24
CA HIS A 42 7.15 -8.82 -18.40
C HIS A 42 6.54 -7.56 -19.05
N ALA A 43 5.66 -7.74 -20.03
CA ALA A 43 4.95 -6.63 -20.66
C ALA A 43 4.09 -5.86 -19.65
N SER A 44 3.36 -6.59 -18.81
CA SER A 44 2.57 -6.00 -17.72
C SER A 44 3.43 -5.23 -16.72
N LYS A 45 4.61 -5.75 -16.36
CA LYS A 45 5.56 -5.06 -15.48
C LYS A 45 6.01 -3.72 -16.03
N ILE A 46 6.27 -3.65 -17.36
CA ILE A 46 6.67 -2.40 -18.02
C ILE A 46 5.54 -1.37 -17.94
N MET A 47 4.31 -1.76 -18.27
CA MET A 47 3.15 -0.88 -18.19
C MET A 47 2.91 -0.38 -16.77
N LEU A 48 2.96 -1.26 -15.77
CA LEU A 48 2.82 -0.90 -14.36
C LEU A 48 3.90 0.08 -13.91
N LYS A 49 5.13 -0.05 -14.43
CA LYS A 49 6.22 0.88 -14.14
C LYS A 49 5.98 2.27 -14.75
N ILE A 50 5.39 2.34 -15.95
CA ILE A 50 5.00 3.61 -16.57
C ILE A 50 3.90 4.30 -15.76
N LEU A 51 2.88 3.54 -15.32
CA LEU A 51 1.82 4.06 -14.46
C LEU A 51 2.37 4.52 -13.11
N GLN A 52 3.27 3.74 -12.50
CA GLN A 52 3.94 4.14 -11.26
C GLN A 52 4.68 5.46 -11.41
N ALA A 53 5.47 5.63 -12.49
CA ALA A 53 6.22 6.86 -12.73
C ALA A 53 5.29 8.09 -12.83
N ARG A 54 4.14 7.93 -13.49
CA ARG A 54 3.13 9.01 -13.60
C ARG A 54 2.46 9.31 -12.26
N LEU A 55 2.14 8.29 -11.47
CA LEU A 55 1.54 8.48 -10.15
C LEU A 55 2.52 9.03 -9.12
N GLN A 56 3.83 8.74 -9.27
CA GLN A 56 4.85 9.13 -8.32
C GLN A 56 4.93 10.65 -8.12
N GLU A 57 4.62 11.44 -9.13
CA GLU A 57 4.57 12.90 -9.03
C GLU A 57 3.48 13.32 -8.04
N TYR A 58 2.29 12.76 -8.16
CA TYR A 58 1.16 13.03 -7.25
C TYR A 58 1.43 12.50 -5.85
N VAL A 59 1.99 11.29 -5.74
CA VAL A 59 2.37 10.69 -4.44
C VAL A 59 3.33 11.59 -3.68
N ASN A 60 4.31 12.18 -4.36
CA ASN A 60 5.29 13.05 -3.72
C ASN A 60 4.67 14.36 -3.22
N TRP A 61 3.58 14.81 -3.84
CA TRP A 61 2.84 16.00 -3.43
C TRP A 61 1.89 15.73 -2.26
N GLU A 62 1.13 14.64 -2.33
CA GLU A 62 0.05 14.33 -1.40
C GLU A 62 0.55 13.65 -0.11
N LEU A 63 1.62 12.85 -0.22
CA LEU A 63 2.14 12.18 0.97
C LEU A 63 2.93 13.14 1.83
N SER A 64 2.50 13.26 3.10
CA SER A 64 3.25 13.94 4.13
C SER A 64 4.67 13.37 4.29
N ASP A 65 5.53 14.04 5.01
CA ASP A 65 6.89 13.55 5.32
C ASP A 65 6.91 12.33 6.26
N VAL A 66 5.78 12.00 6.86
CA VAL A 66 5.64 10.96 7.88
C VAL A 66 5.76 9.52 7.34
N PRO A 67 5.07 9.13 6.24
CA PRO A 67 5.21 7.77 5.74
C PRO A 67 6.61 7.54 5.16
N ALA A 68 7.33 6.56 5.69
CA ALA A 68 8.68 6.24 5.24
C ALA A 68 8.73 5.00 4.34
N GLY A 69 7.81 4.06 4.48
CA GLY A 69 7.79 2.82 3.72
C GLY A 69 7.61 3.04 2.22
N PHE A 70 8.37 2.29 1.42
CA PHE A 70 8.34 2.31 -0.04
C PHE A 70 8.67 3.66 -0.70
N ARG A 71 9.29 4.59 0.03
CA ARG A 71 9.74 5.89 -0.49
C ARG A 71 11.25 5.92 -0.65
N LYS A 72 11.71 6.47 -1.77
CA LYS A 72 13.13 6.65 -2.04
C LYS A 72 13.76 7.62 -1.02
N GLY A 73 14.88 7.22 -0.43
CA GLY A 73 15.60 8.04 0.54
C GLY A 73 15.00 8.07 1.94
N ARG A 74 14.04 7.19 2.24
CA ARG A 74 13.50 6.98 3.58
C ARG A 74 13.81 5.56 4.03
N GLU A 75 14.44 5.44 5.19
CA GLU A 75 14.84 4.15 5.75
C GLU A 75 14.13 3.87 7.08
N ILE A 76 14.00 2.60 7.41
CA ILE A 76 13.46 2.17 8.71
C ILE A 76 14.29 2.71 9.87
N ARG A 77 15.60 2.91 9.65
CA ARG A 77 16.52 3.48 10.65
C ARG A 77 16.11 4.88 11.09
N ASP A 78 15.56 5.69 10.17
CA ASP A 78 15.11 7.05 10.49
C ASP A 78 13.92 7.02 11.46
N GLN A 79 13.01 6.05 11.27
CA GLN A 79 11.86 5.86 12.15
C GLN A 79 12.29 5.37 13.53
N ILE A 80 13.22 4.39 13.59
CA ILE A 80 13.79 3.90 14.84
C ILE A 80 14.51 5.02 15.56
N ALA A 81 15.33 5.83 14.87
CA ALA A 81 16.03 6.97 15.45
C ALA A 81 15.05 7.99 16.04
N SER A 82 13.92 8.25 15.36
CA SER A 82 12.87 9.15 15.84
C SER A 82 12.25 8.64 17.14
N ILE A 83 11.91 7.34 17.21
CA ILE A 83 11.36 6.71 18.43
C ILE A 83 12.40 6.80 19.58
N CYS A 84 13.66 6.43 19.32
CA CYS A 84 14.72 6.51 20.32
C CYS A 84 14.92 7.95 20.84
N TRP A 85 14.84 8.92 19.95
CA TRP A 85 14.95 10.34 20.32
C TRP A 85 13.77 10.78 21.20
N ILE A 86 12.51 10.39 20.85
CA ILE A 86 11.32 10.67 21.64
C ILE A 86 11.46 10.10 23.06
N ILE A 87 11.87 8.81 23.15
CA ILE A 87 12.08 8.15 24.45
C ILE A 87 13.17 8.87 25.26
N GLY A 88 14.28 9.24 24.63
CA GLY A 88 15.36 9.98 25.27
C GLY A 88 14.87 11.32 25.85
N LYS A 89 14.13 12.09 25.05
CA LYS A 89 13.56 13.38 25.48
C LYS A 89 12.52 13.22 26.58
N ALA A 90 11.67 12.24 26.50
CA ALA A 90 10.70 11.97 27.57
C ALA A 90 11.38 11.66 28.91
N ARG A 91 12.48 10.90 28.88
CA ARG A 91 13.30 10.62 30.10
C ARG A 91 13.96 11.90 30.63
N GLU A 92 14.57 12.69 29.76
CA GLU A 92 15.22 13.95 30.12
C GLU A 92 14.24 14.91 30.81
N PHE A 93 13.02 15.07 30.25
CA PHE A 93 12.00 15.96 30.81
C PHE A 93 11.08 15.29 31.82
N LYS A 94 11.33 14.03 32.22
CA LYS A 94 10.50 13.25 33.14
C LYS A 94 9.02 13.22 32.75
N LYS A 95 8.72 13.23 31.44
CA LYS A 95 7.35 13.15 30.92
C LYS A 95 6.98 11.71 30.58
N LYS A 96 5.73 11.35 30.90
CA LYS A 96 5.16 10.06 30.51
C LYS A 96 4.73 10.15 29.04
N ILE A 97 5.13 9.17 28.26
CA ILE A 97 4.66 8.96 26.89
C ILE A 97 4.07 7.56 26.75
N TYR A 98 3.11 7.43 25.87
CA TYR A 98 2.44 6.19 25.55
C TYR A 98 2.60 5.94 24.06
N PHE A 99 2.95 4.72 23.67
CA PHE A 99 3.03 4.28 22.28
C PHE A 99 1.89 3.32 22.01
N CYS A 100 1.22 3.51 20.88
CA CYS A 100 0.25 2.57 20.34
C CYS A 100 0.81 2.02 19.03
N PHE A 101 1.05 0.71 18.95
CA PHE A 101 1.51 0.06 17.74
C PHE A 101 0.32 -0.56 17.02
N ILE A 102 0.16 -0.21 15.75
CA ILE A 102 -0.92 -0.70 14.89
C ILE A 102 -0.28 -1.54 13.79
N ASP A 103 -0.59 -2.83 13.80
CA ASP A 103 -0.21 -3.80 12.77
C ASP A 103 -1.45 -4.19 11.98
N TYR A 104 -1.43 -3.94 10.68
CA TYR A 104 -2.56 -4.25 9.81
C TYR A 104 -2.52 -5.69 9.34
N THR A 105 -3.52 -6.47 9.71
CA THR A 105 -3.66 -7.83 9.20
C THR A 105 -3.98 -7.81 7.70
N LYS A 106 -3.04 -8.28 6.88
CA LYS A 106 -3.18 -8.32 5.40
C LYS A 106 -3.52 -6.95 4.79
N ALA A 107 -2.75 -5.94 5.13
CA ALA A 107 -2.96 -4.54 4.73
C ALA A 107 -3.29 -4.37 3.24
N PHE A 108 -2.50 -4.97 2.35
CA PHE A 108 -2.71 -4.90 0.90
C PHE A 108 -4.00 -5.59 0.44
N ASP A 109 -4.40 -6.69 1.05
CA ASP A 109 -5.59 -7.46 0.69
C ASP A 109 -6.90 -6.75 1.13
N CYS A 110 -6.79 -5.82 2.09
CA CYS A 110 -7.95 -5.13 2.67
C CYS A 110 -8.35 -3.85 1.92
N VAL A 111 -7.58 -3.39 0.96
CA VAL A 111 -7.86 -2.17 0.20
C VAL A 111 -9.14 -2.33 -0.62
N ASP A 112 -10.16 -1.51 -0.33
CA ASP A 112 -11.39 -1.47 -1.10
C ASP A 112 -11.20 -0.66 -2.38
N HIS A 113 -11.46 -1.25 -3.54
CA HIS A 113 -11.24 -0.62 -4.83
C HIS A 113 -12.09 0.65 -5.01
N ASN A 114 -13.38 0.62 -4.63
CA ASN A 114 -14.25 1.78 -4.81
C ASN A 114 -13.81 2.95 -3.94
N LYS A 115 -13.45 2.66 -2.69
CA LYS A 115 -12.89 3.68 -1.79
C LYS A 115 -11.57 4.22 -2.33
N LEU A 116 -10.69 3.35 -2.81
CA LEU A 116 -9.42 3.76 -3.39
C LEU A 116 -9.61 4.75 -4.54
N TRP A 117 -10.53 4.46 -5.49
CA TRP A 117 -10.77 5.37 -6.61
C TRP A 117 -11.32 6.73 -6.19
N ASN A 118 -12.18 6.76 -5.18
CA ASN A 118 -12.70 8.01 -4.63
C ASN A 118 -11.58 8.81 -3.94
N ILE A 119 -10.76 8.14 -3.14
CA ILE A 119 -9.59 8.75 -2.48
C ILE A 119 -8.65 9.37 -3.50
N LEU A 120 -8.27 8.64 -4.55
CA LEU A 120 -7.39 9.15 -5.59
C LEU A 120 -7.97 10.39 -6.29
N LYS A 121 -9.30 10.42 -6.49
CA LYS A 121 -10.00 11.56 -7.07
C LYS A 121 -10.00 12.77 -6.12
N GLU A 122 -10.28 12.55 -4.83
CA GLU A 122 -10.26 13.60 -3.81
C GLU A 122 -8.85 14.19 -3.61
N MET A 123 -7.81 13.39 -3.79
CA MET A 123 -6.41 13.82 -3.81
C MET A 123 -6.00 14.54 -5.11
N GLY A 124 -6.94 14.83 -6.02
CA GLY A 124 -6.67 15.60 -7.24
C GLY A 124 -5.98 14.82 -8.36
N ILE A 125 -5.91 13.49 -8.27
CA ILE A 125 -5.37 12.68 -9.35
C ILE A 125 -6.35 12.71 -10.55
N PRO A 126 -5.89 13.01 -11.78
CA PRO A 126 -6.76 13.11 -12.94
C PRO A 126 -7.54 11.82 -13.24
N ASP A 127 -8.73 11.96 -13.84
CA ASP A 127 -9.60 10.82 -14.15
C ASP A 127 -8.94 9.79 -15.10
N HIS A 128 -8.04 10.24 -15.99
CA HIS A 128 -7.39 9.33 -16.94
C HIS A 128 -6.50 8.26 -16.28
N PRO A 129 -5.53 8.56 -15.40
CA PRO A 129 -4.80 7.55 -14.64
C PRO A 129 -5.71 6.67 -13.77
N ILE A 130 -6.74 7.25 -13.15
CA ILE A 130 -7.72 6.51 -12.35
C ILE A 130 -8.48 5.51 -13.22
N GLY A 131 -8.92 5.92 -14.41
CA GLY A 131 -9.58 5.06 -15.39
C GLY A 131 -8.71 3.87 -15.80
N LEU A 132 -7.42 4.10 -16.07
CA LEU A 132 -6.47 3.05 -16.39
C LEU A 132 -6.29 2.07 -15.20
N LEU A 133 -6.23 2.57 -13.98
CA LEU A 133 -6.15 1.73 -12.78
C LEU A 133 -7.44 0.92 -12.59
N ARG A 134 -8.61 1.54 -12.76
CA ARG A 134 -9.89 0.83 -12.68
C ARG A 134 -9.95 -0.32 -13.69
N ASN A 135 -9.56 -0.08 -14.93
CA ASN A 135 -9.52 -1.11 -15.96
C ASN A 135 -8.52 -2.22 -15.63
N LEU A 136 -7.38 -1.87 -15.01
CA LEU A 136 -6.38 -2.82 -14.56
C LEU A 136 -6.91 -3.79 -13.50
N TYR A 137 -7.74 -3.29 -12.58
CA TYR A 137 -8.32 -4.06 -11.48
C TYR A 137 -9.71 -4.63 -11.80
N ALA A 138 -10.34 -4.20 -12.90
CA ALA A 138 -11.65 -4.67 -13.32
C ALA A 138 -11.60 -6.12 -13.83
N GLY A 139 -12.54 -6.93 -13.38
CA GLY A 139 -12.72 -8.30 -13.88
C GLY A 139 -11.59 -9.27 -13.54
N GLN A 140 -10.67 -8.91 -12.66
CA GLN A 140 -9.56 -9.78 -12.31
C GLN A 140 -10.03 -11.08 -11.67
N ALA A 141 -9.47 -12.19 -12.16
CA ALA A 141 -9.68 -13.52 -11.62
C ALA A 141 -8.33 -14.15 -11.25
N ALA A 142 -8.34 -14.92 -10.19
CA ALA A 142 -7.16 -15.62 -9.71
C ALA A 142 -7.41 -17.11 -9.59
N THR A 143 -6.32 -17.85 -9.66
CA THR A 143 -6.24 -19.25 -9.25
C THR A 143 -5.02 -19.41 -8.34
N ALA A 144 -5.14 -20.22 -7.32
CA ALA A 144 -4.06 -20.52 -6.39
C ALA A 144 -3.50 -21.91 -6.67
N LYS A 145 -2.17 -22.01 -6.75
CA LYS A 145 -1.46 -23.28 -6.90
C LYS A 145 -0.75 -23.62 -5.60
N THR A 146 -1.04 -24.79 -5.06
CA THR A 146 -0.41 -25.33 -3.86
C THR A 146 0.13 -26.73 -4.19
N GLY A 147 1.43 -26.85 -4.29
CA GLY A 147 2.04 -28.10 -4.75
C GLY A 147 1.61 -28.45 -6.18
N ASN A 148 0.96 -29.60 -6.33
CA ASN A 148 0.45 -30.10 -7.63
C ASN A 148 -1.02 -29.76 -7.89
N GLU A 149 -1.73 -29.17 -6.90
CA GLU A 149 -3.14 -28.85 -7.03
C GLU A 149 -3.34 -27.38 -7.38
N THR A 150 -4.38 -27.12 -8.18
CA THR A 150 -4.77 -25.76 -8.60
C THR A 150 -6.25 -25.57 -8.32
N THR A 151 -6.61 -24.44 -7.69
CA THR A 151 -8.01 -24.12 -7.42
C THR A 151 -8.76 -23.74 -8.71
N ASN A 152 -10.09 -23.76 -8.65
CA ASN A 152 -10.91 -23.10 -9.66
C ASN A 152 -10.65 -21.59 -9.67
N TRP A 153 -10.92 -20.93 -10.79
CA TRP A 153 -10.83 -19.50 -10.93
C TRP A 153 -11.84 -18.79 -10.04
N PHE A 154 -11.39 -17.81 -9.27
CA PHE A 154 -12.25 -16.96 -8.44
C PHE A 154 -11.99 -15.48 -8.74
N LYS A 155 -13.03 -14.65 -8.58
CA LYS A 155 -12.94 -13.21 -8.82
C LYS A 155 -12.27 -12.51 -7.64
N ILE A 156 -11.41 -11.53 -7.95
CA ILE A 156 -10.80 -10.65 -6.97
C ILE A 156 -11.65 -9.38 -6.88
N GLY A 157 -12.25 -9.13 -5.72
CA GLY A 157 -13.13 -7.99 -5.48
C GLY A 157 -12.51 -6.86 -4.67
N LYS A 158 -11.36 -7.08 -4.05
CA LYS A 158 -10.64 -6.11 -3.21
C LYS A 158 -9.16 -6.44 -3.14
N GLY A 159 -8.39 -5.52 -2.60
CA GLY A 159 -6.95 -5.67 -2.40
C GLY A 159 -6.12 -5.14 -3.57
N VAL A 160 -4.88 -4.79 -3.25
CA VAL A 160 -3.85 -4.45 -4.23
C VAL A 160 -2.84 -5.58 -4.24
N HIS A 161 -2.41 -6.00 -5.43
CA HIS A 161 -1.61 -7.22 -5.56
C HIS A 161 -0.26 -7.11 -4.82
N PRO A 162 0.04 -8.00 -3.87
CA PRO A 162 1.37 -8.09 -3.31
C PRO A 162 2.38 -8.34 -4.45
N CYS A 163 3.57 -7.78 -4.33
CA CYS A 163 4.63 -7.85 -5.35
C CYS A 163 4.38 -7.04 -6.65
N CYS A 164 3.26 -6.33 -6.78
CA CYS A 164 3.06 -5.38 -7.86
C CYS A 164 3.77 -4.06 -7.53
N ILE A 165 4.48 -3.50 -8.50
CA ILE A 165 5.23 -2.24 -8.34
C ILE A 165 4.34 -1.03 -7.97
N LEU A 166 3.05 -1.06 -8.33
CA LEU A 166 2.06 -0.02 -8.02
C LEU A 166 1.47 -0.15 -6.61
N SER A 167 1.39 -1.35 -6.07
CA SER A 167 0.65 -1.62 -4.83
C SER A 167 1.16 -0.84 -3.63
N PRO A 168 2.48 -0.68 -3.42
CA PRO A 168 3.00 0.15 -2.34
C PRO A 168 2.58 1.62 -2.46
N CYS A 169 2.56 2.14 -3.69
CA CYS A 169 2.16 3.51 -3.98
C CYS A 169 0.66 3.72 -3.67
N LEU A 170 -0.20 2.83 -4.16
CA LEU A 170 -1.65 2.89 -3.95
C LEU A 170 -2.00 2.69 -2.47
N PHE A 171 -1.31 1.78 -1.80
CA PHE A 171 -1.51 1.56 -0.37
C PHE A 171 -1.11 2.79 0.46
N ASN A 172 0.03 3.41 0.16
CA ASN A 172 0.48 4.61 0.87
C ASN A 172 -0.55 5.76 0.74
N LEU A 173 -1.10 6.00 -0.45
CA LEU A 173 -2.14 7.01 -0.66
C LEU A 173 -3.43 6.67 0.11
N TYR A 174 -3.84 5.41 0.07
CA TYR A 174 -5.01 4.92 0.78
C TYR A 174 -4.86 5.05 2.30
N ALA A 175 -3.72 4.65 2.85
CA ALA A 175 -3.44 4.73 4.28
C ALA A 175 -3.29 6.17 4.75
N GLU A 176 -2.64 7.04 3.96
CA GLU A 176 -2.52 8.48 4.26
C GLU A 176 -3.89 9.12 4.44
N TYR A 177 -4.77 8.92 3.46
CA TYR A 177 -6.12 9.45 3.51
C TYR A 177 -6.90 8.98 4.74
N ILE A 178 -6.82 7.68 5.07
CA ILE A 178 -7.51 7.12 6.23
C ILE A 178 -7.02 7.78 7.51
N ILE A 179 -5.71 7.95 7.68
CA ILE A 179 -5.12 8.50 8.90
C ILE A 179 -5.43 9.98 9.03
N GLN A 180 -5.37 10.76 7.94
CA GLN A 180 -5.79 12.17 7.94
C GLN A 180 -7.25 12.33 8.36
N ASN A 181 -8.14 11.47 7.85
CA ASN A 181 -9.55 11.51 8.20
C ASN A 181 -9.89 10.87 9.57
N ALA A 182 -8.95 10.16 10.17
CA ALA A 182 -9.12 9.60 11.52
C ALA A 182 -8.94 10.65 12.64
N GLY A 183 -8.63 11.91 12.30
CA GLY A 183 -8.42 12.99 13.27
C GLY A 183 -7.18 12.82 14.15
N LEU A 184 -6.25 11.98 13.73
CA LEU A 184 -5.01 11.74 14.48
C LEU A 184 -4.03 12.92 14.37
N ASP A 185 -4.21 13.78 13.37
CA ASP A 185 -3.39 14.97 13.16
C ASP A 185 -3.77 16.17 14.04
N ASP A 186 -5.00 16.22 14.54
CA ASP A 186 -5.53 17.31 15.35
C ASP A 186 -5.09 17.28 16.83
N SER A 187 -4.25 16.34 17.18
CA SER A 187 -3.90 16.20 18.58
C SER A 187 -2.98 17.32 19.06
N GLN A 188 -3.38 17.97 20.12
CA GLN A 188 -2.57 18.85 20.97
C GLN A 188 -1.33 18.14 21.59
N THR A 189 -0.98 16.98 21.11
CA THR A 189 0.14 16.17 21.57
C THR A 189 1.44 16.68 20.98
N LEU A 190 2.10 17.41 21.75
CA LEU A 190 3.23 18.33 21.51
C LEU A 190 4.59 17.60 21.54
N ILE A 191 4.79 16.56 20.76
CA ILE A 191 6.14 16.08 20.53
C ILE A 191 6.65 16.73 19.24
N LYS A 192 7.61 17.64 19.37
CA LYS A 192 8.24 18.30 18.22
C LYS A 192 9.65 17.75 18.00
N ILE A 193 9.91 17.25 16.80
CA ILE A 193 11.25 16.91 16.33
C ILE A 193 11.63 17.91 15.23
N ALA A 194 12.72 18.62 15.44
CA ALA A 194 13.20 19.65 14.49
C ALA A 194 12.09 20.66 14.07
N GLY A 195 11.23 21.07 15.02
CA GLY A 195 10.14 22.01 14.77
C GLY A 195 8.86 21.40 14.16
N ARG A 196 8.83 20.12 13.83
CA ARG A 196 7.68 19.40 13.29
C ARG A 196 6.97 18.62 14.39
N ASN A 197 5.64 18.66 14.38
CA ASN A 197 4.85 17.79 15.26
C ASN A 197 4.97 16.35 14.78
N VAL A 198 5.26 15.44 15.72
CA VAL A 198 5.31 13.99 15.45
C VAL A 198 4.25 13.35 16.34
N ASN A 199 3.12 13.03 15.74
CA ASN A 199 1.99 12.37 16.38
C ASN A 199 1.83 10.93 15.89
N ASN A 200 2.39 10.58 14.75
CA ASN A 200 2.45 9.22 14.25
C ASN A 200 3.77 8.99 13.48
N LEU A 201 4.23 7.76 13.45
CA LEU A 201 5.37 7.30 12.67
C LEU A 201 4.90 6.08 11.88
N ARG A 202 5.19 6.05 10.58
CA ARG A 202 4.70 5.00 9.68
C ARG A 202 5.81 4.45 8.82
N TYR A 203 5.85 3.12 8.74
CA TYR A 203 6.75 2.41 7.82
C TYR A 203 5.98 1.27 7.15
N ALA A 204 5.67 1.42 5.86
CA ALA A 204 4.83 0.52 5.09
C ALA A 204 3.43 0.37 5.74
N ASP A 205 3.11 -0.81 6.24
CA ASP A 205 1.88 -1.16 6.94
C ASP A 205 1.97 -0.99 8.48
N ASP A 206 3.15 -0.77 9.03
CA ASP A 206 3.33 -0.53 10.46
C ASP A 206 3.12 0.95 10.82
N THR A 207 2.33 1.19 11.87
CA THR A 207 2.05 2.55 12.40
C THR A 207 2.28 2.59 13.90
N THR A 208 2.89 3.66 14.39
CA THR A 208 3.10 3.91 15.83
C THR A 208 2.64 5.30 16.19
#